data_37c707b619f803db096b4924220df894
#
_entry.id   37c707b619f803db096b4924220df894
#
_cell.length_a   1.000
_cell.length_b   1.000
_cell.length_c   1.000
_cell.angle_alpha   90.00
_cell.angle_beta   90.00
_cell.angle_gamma   90.00
#
_symmetry.space_group_name_H-M   'P 1'
#
loop_
_entity.id
_entity.type
_entity.pdbx_description
1 polymer ?
#
loop_
_entity_poly.entity_id
_entity_poly.type
_entity_poly.pdbx_seq_one_letter_code
_entity_poly.pdbx_strand_id
1 'polypeptide(L)'
;MLLGLHNIKLPAPAPYGIADTDESAILVLDAHTIELPANLNTLTQADAVAYMRYLSVANRRGYTHRRITPDTLARLEDGTAVIAGWLNGDSASGPANTALDKVQLLVLFAALIGVEPAVEAAREAWGDTTLTALAPFIQKVAVPSPTRALESWDKQLLKGLRSRITALADE
;
A
#
# COMPACT_ATOMS: atom_id res chain seq x y z
N MET A 1 -3.64 10.93 -12.09
CA MET A 1 -2.94 9.89 -11.32
C MET A 1 -2.44 8.75 -12.18
N LEU A 2 -3.30 7.96 -12.87
CA LEU A 2 -2.88 6.79 -13.67
C LEU A 2 -1.80 7.09 -14.70
N LEU A 3 -1.90 8.18 -15.47
CA LEU A 3 -0.86 8.63 -16.41
C LEU A 3 0.49 8.87 -15.70
N GLY A 4 0.46 9.44 -14.49
CA GLY A 4 1.66 9.66 -13.70
C GLY A 4 2.33 8.35 -13.28
N LEU A 5 1.55 7.37 -12.84
CA LEU A 5 2.05 6.04 -12.49
C LEU A 5 2.63 5.32 -13.71
N HIS A 6 1.96 5.41 -14.85
CA HIS A 6 2.45 4.86 -16.10
C HIS A 6 3.79 5.49 -16.52
N ASN A 7 3.94 6.80 -16.42
CA ASN A 7 5.16 7.52 -16.76
C ASN A 7 6.38 7.09 -15.91
N ILE A 8 6.16 6.65 -14.68
CA ILE A 8 7.22 6.09 -13.81
C ILE A 8 7.38 4.56 -13.97
N LYS A 9 6.71 3.97 -14.95
CA LYS A 9 6.71 2.53 -15.24
C LYS A 9 6.25 1.68 -14.05
N LEU A 10 5.35 2.23 -13.23
CA LEU A 10 4.72 1.46 -12.19
C LEU A 10 3.54 0.70 -12.79
N PRO A 11 3.43 -0.63 -12.57
CA PRO A 11 2.28 -1.39 -13.02
C PRO A 11 0.97 -0.77 -12.49
N ALA A 12 0.11 -0.37 -13.41
CA ALA A 12 -1.19 0.25 -13.13
C ALA A 12 -2.05 0.16 -14.40
N PRO A 13 -3.38 0.28 -14.31
CA PRO A 13 -4.23 0.32 -15.50
C PRO A 13 -3.75 1.39 -16.49
N ALA A 14 -3.45 0.97 -17.72
CA ALA A 14 -2.98 1.86 -18.75
C ALA A 14 -4.16 2.60 -19.39
N PRO A 15 -4.13 3.94 -19.46
CA PRO A 15 -5.12 4.69 -20.21
C PRO A 15 -5.01 4.39 -21.70
N TYR A 16 -6.09 3.88 -22.31
CA TYR A 16 -6.19 3.64 -23.74
C TYR A 16 -6.72 4.88 -24.47
N GLY A 17 -7.67 5.60 -23.86
CA GLY A 17 -8.26 6.79 -24.44
C GLY A 17 -9.23 7.49 -23.50
N ILE A 18 -9.65 8.66 -23.92
CA ILE A 18 -10.71 9.43 -23.24
C ILE A 18 -11.79 9.70 -24.28
N ALA A 19 -13.03 9.35 -23.95
CA ALA A 19 -14.21 9.76 -24.69
C ALA A 19 -14.91 10.86 -23.89
N ASP A 20 -15.13 12.00 -24.51
CA ASP A 20 -15.80 13.16 -23.90
C ASP A 20 -17.18 13.32 -24.49
N THR A 21 -18.16 13.61 -23.65
CA THR A 21 -19.52 13.96 -24.02
C THR A 21 -19.90 15.25 -23.32
N ASP A 22 -21.02 15.89 -23.75
CA ASP A 22 -21.48 17.16 -23.17
C ASP A 22 -21.76 17.06 -21.64
N GLU A 23 -21.97 15.87 -21.11
CA GLU A 23 -22.36 15.64 -19.70
C GLU A 23 -21.35 14.80 -18.89
N SER A 24 -20.41 14.11 -19.55
CA SER A 24 -19.47 13.21 -18.87
C SER A 24 -18.21 12.92 -19.68
N ALA A 25 -17.11 12.62 -18.96
CA ALA A 25 -15.88 12.09 -19.53
C ALA A 25 -15.70 10.63 -19.15
N ILE A 26 -15.42 9.78 -20.14
CA ILE A 26 -15.21 8.34 -19.96
C ILE A 26 -13.73 8.04 -20.17
N LEU A 27 -13.06 7.53 -19.15
CA LEU A 27 -11.71 7.02 -19.27
C LEU A 27 -11.75 5.54 -19.70
N VAL A 28 -11.19 5.25 -20.87
CA VAL A 28 -11.05 3.88 -21.38
C VAL A 28 -9.67 3.36 -20.96
N LEU A 29 -9.64 2.18 -20.33
CA LEU A 29 -8.43 1.51 -19.89
C LEU A 29 -8.12 0.29 -20.77
N ASP A 30 -6.83 -0.05 -20.89
CA ASP A 30 -6.39 -1.25 -21.59
C ASP A 30 -6.81 -2.49 -20.78
N ALA A 31 -7.53 -3.42 -21.42
CA ALA A 31 -8.01 -4.65 -20.79
C ALA A 31 -6.88 -5.57 -20.30
N HIS A 32 -5.68 -5.49 -20.89
CA HIS A 32 -4.53 -6.30 -20.46
C HIS A 32 -3.88 -5.81 -19.15
N THR A 33 -4.31 -4.66 -18.64
CA THR A 33 -3.80 -4.10 -17.38
C THR A 33 -4.85 -4.12 -16.26
N ILE A 34 -5.87 -4.96 -16.38
CA ILE A 34 -6.92 -5.12 -15.37
C ILE A 34 -6.31 -5.60 -14.06
N GLU A 35 -6.64 -4.90 -12.98
CA GLU A 35 -6.31 -5.25 -11.62
C GLU A 35 -7.35 -6.22 -11.07
N LEU A 36 -6.90 -7.39 -10.62
CA LEU A 36 -7.76 -8.38 -9.96
C LEU A 36 -7.57 -8.29 -8.44
N PRO A 37 -8.66 -8.33 -7.64
CA PRO A 37 -8.55 -8.33 -6.19
C PRO A 37 -7.65 -9.47 -5.70
N ALA A 38 -6.74 -9.18 -4.76
CA ALA A 38 -5.92 -10.20 -4.13
C ALA A 38 -6.74 -11.08 -3.19
N ASN A 39 -6.45 -12.39 -3.16
CA ASN A 39 -7.02 -13.27 -2.15
C ASN A 39 -6.29 -13.04 -0.82
N LEU A 40 -6.92 -12.30 0.10
CA LEU A 40 -6.33 -11.91 1.37
C LEU A 40 -5.93 -13.10 2.26
N ASN A 41 -6.63 -14.25 2.13
CA ASN A 41 -6.38 -15.43 2.95
C ASN A 41 -5.15 -16.24 2.52
N THR A 42 -4.59 -15.94 1.36
CA THR A 42 -3.41 -16.64 0.82
C THR A 42 -2.16 -15.78 0.78
N LEU A 43 -2.24 -14.54 1.28
CA LEU A 43 -1.10 -13.63 1.32
C LEU A 43 0.00 -14.13 2.25
N THR A 44 1.23 -13.97 1.81
CA THR A 44 2.45 -14.39 2.50
C THR A 44 3.36 -13.21 2.83
N GLN A 45 4.43 -13.46 3.55
CA GLN A 45 5.49 -12.46 3.77
C GLN A 45 6.12 -12.00 2.45
N ALA A 46 6.33 -12.91 1.49
CA ALA A 46 6.87 -12.55 0.17
C ALA A 46 5.92 -11.61 -0.60
N ASP A 47 4.61 -11.82 -0.46
CA ASP A 47 3.62 -10.90 -1.02
C ASP A 47 3.70 -9.52 -0.37
N ALA A 48 3.82 -9.47 0.97
CA ALA A 48 3.99 -8.21 1.68
C ALA A 48 5.22 -7.42 1.18
N VAL A 49 6.35 -8.10 0.98
CA VAL A 49 7.56 -7.49 0.38
C VAL A 49 7.26 -6.91 -1.00
N ALA A 50 6.54 -7.64 -1.86
CA ALA A 50 6.22 -7.19 -3.21
C ALA A 50 5.35 -5.92 -3.20
N TYR A 51 4.28 -5.88 -2.39
CA TYR A 51 3.43 -4.68 -2.24
C TYR A 51 4.20 -3.51 -1.63
N MET A 52 5.06 -3.75 -0.65
CA MET A 52 5.87 -2.72 -0.01
C MET A 52 6.90 -2.13 -0.97
N ARG A 53 7.51 -2.94 -1.83
CA ARG A 53 8.40 -2.49 -2.91
C ARG A 53 7.65 -1.69 -3.97
N TYR A 54 6.45 -2.14 -4.37
CA TYR A 54 5.56 -1.39 -5.27
C TYR A 54 5.30 0.03 -4.73
N LEU A 55 4.87 0.13 -3.47
CA LEU A 55 4.61 1.42 -2.81
C LEU A 55 5.85 2.30 -2.77
N SER A 56 7.03 1.70 -2.52
CA SER A 56 8.29 2.44 -2.48
C SER A 56 8.66 3.09 -3.80
N VAL A 57 8.35 2.45 -4.93
CA VAL A 57 8.57 3.04 -6.26
C VAL A 57 7.71 4.28 -6.44
N ALA A 58 6.42 4.20 -6.09
CA ALA A 58 5.50 5.33 -6.15
C ALA A 58 5.97 6.47 -5.24
N ASN A 59 6.25 6.18 -3.96
CA ASN A 59 6.63 7.17 -2.97
C ASN A 59 7.93 7.90 -3.31
N ARG A 60 8.94 7.21 -3.86
CA ARG A 60 10.20 7.85 -4.30
C ARG A 60 10.00 8.86 -5.43
N ARG A 61 8.92 8.75 -6.17
CA ARG A 61 8.54 9.66 -7.26
C ARG A 61 7.52 10.72 -6.83
N GLY A 62 7.24 10.81 -5.51
CA GLY A 62 6.32 11.79 -4.93
C GLY A 62 4.85 11.40 -4.99
N TYR A 63 4.54 10.17 -5.45
CA TYR A 63 3.15 9.68 -5.46
C TYR A 63 2.81 9.04 -4.13
N THR A 64 1.64 9.39 -3.56
CA THR A 64 1.07 8.76 -2.38
C THR A 64 -0.35 8.30 -2.67
N HIS A 65 -0.73 7.18 -2.07
CA HIS A 65 -2.04 6.57 -2.27
C HIS A 65 -3.10 7.18 -1.35
N ARG A 66 -2.73 7.49 -0.10
CA ARG A 66 -3.53 8.14 0.97
C ARG A 66 -4.68 7.31 1.53
N ARG A 67 -4.99 6.15 0.96
CA ARG A 67 -6.04 5.26 1.44
C ARG A 67 -5.75 3.81 1.04
N ILE A 68 -4.75 3.20 1.68
CA ILE A 68 -4.44 1.77 1.48
C ILE A 68 -5.34 0.94 2.40
N THR A 69 -6.12 0.04 1.81
CA THR A 69 -7.16 -0.76 2.47
C THR A 69 -7.12 -2.18 1.89
N PRO A 70 -7.79 -3.18 2.51
CA PRO A 70 -7.81 -4.55 2.00
C PRO A 70 -8.25 -4.66 0.54
N ASP A 71 -9.22 -3.85 0.13
CA ASP A 71 -9.78 -3.82 -1.23
C ASP A 71 -8.85 -3.16 -2.26
N THR A 72 -7.79 -2.49 -1.82
CA THR A 72 -6.77 -1.93 -2.74
C THR A 72 -5.63 -2.89 -3.04
N LEU A 73 -5.51 -4.01 -2.33
CA LEU A 73 -4.53 -5.04 -2.67
C LEU A 73 -5.01 -5.82 -3.89
N ALA A 74 -4.27 -5.73 -4.98
CA ALA A 74 -4.63 -6.34 -6.25
C ALA A 74 -3.43 -7.04 -6.91
N ARG A 75 -3.71 -7.80 -7.97
CA ARG A 75 -2.71 -8.41 -8.83
C ARG A 75 -3.08 -8.18 -10.28
N LEU A 76 -2.09 -8.07 -11.12
CA LEU A 76 -2.27 -8.18 -12.57
C LEU A 76 -2.47 -9.66 -12.97
N GLU A 77 -2.86 -9.90 -14.22
CA GLU A 77 -3.08 -11.23 -14.76
C GLU A 77 -1.83 -12.14 -14.65
N ASP A 78 -0.63 -11.57 -14.75
CA ASP A 78 0.64 -12.28 -14.60
C ASP A 78 1.04 -12.55 -13.13
N GLY A 79 0.18 -12.17 -12.16
CA GLY A 79 0.40 -12.32 -10.74
C GLY A 79 1.17 -11.16 -10.08
N THR A 80 1.61 -10.16 -10.83
CA THR A 80 2.32 -9.00 -10.28
C THR A 80 1.49 -8.27 -9.23
N ALA A 81 2.04 -8.09 -8.04
CA ALA A 81 1.39 -7.36 -6.95
C ALA A 81 1.31 -5.87 -7.27
N VAL A 82 0.12 -5.30 -7.17
CA VAL A 82 -0.16 -3.88 -7.40
C VAL A 82 -1.10 -3.32 -6.33
N ILE A 83 -0.99 -2.04 -6.04
CA ILE A 83 -1.95 -1.33 -5.20
C ILE A 83 -2.91 -0.58 -6.13
N ALA A 84 -4.17 -0.99 -6.11
CA ALA A 84 -5.25 -0.42 -6.92
C ALA A 84 -5.89 0.81 -6.24
N GLY A 85 -6.78 1.49 -6.95
CA GLY A 85 -7.64 2.51 -6.34
C GLY A 85 -6.98 3.85 -6.04
N TRP A 86 -6.08 4.33 -6.88
CA TRP A 86 -5.35 5.60 -6.75
C TRP A 86 -6.22 6.88 -6.86
N LEU A 87 -7.53 6.79 -6.66
CA LEU A 87 -8.45 7.93 -6.78
C LEU A 87 -8.17 9.05 -5.75
N ASN A 88 -7.72 8.69 -4.57
CA ASN A 88 -7.37 9.63 -3.49
C ASN A 88 -5.89 10.02 -3.50
N GLY A 89 -5.14 9.52 -4.46
CA GLY A 89 -3.70 9.73 -4.54
C GLY A 89 -3.31 11.16 -4.85
N ASP A 90 -2.07 11.50 -4.51
CA ASP A 90 -1.44 12.80 -4.73
C ASP A 90 -0.09 12.62 -5.40
N SER A 91 0.30 13.56 -6.28
CA SER A 91 1.53 13.51 -7.06
C SER A 91 2.62 14.48 -6.57
N ALA A 92 2.37 15.21 -5.50
CA ALA A 92 3.32 16.17 -4.93
C ALA A 92 3.38 16.05 -3.40
N SER A 93 3.33 14.82 -2.91
CA SER A 93 3.18 14.55 -1.49
C SER A 93 4.47 14.72 -0.70
N GLY A 94 4.32 15.33 0.48
CA GLY A 94 5.40 15.47 1.46
C GLY A 94 5.69 14.18 2.23
N PRO A 95 6.79 14.19 3.02
CA PRO A 95 7.23 13.03 3.80
C PRO A 95 6.17 12.43 4.74
N ALA A 96 5.30 13.26 5.31
CA ALA A 96 4.25 12.81 6.22
C ALA A 96 3.22 11.90 5.52
N ASN A 97 2.81 12.23 4.29
CA ASN A 97 1.89 11.41 3.51
C ASN A 97 2.54 10.09 3.08
N THR A 98 3.82 10.13 2.73
CA THR A 98 4.62 8.94 2.43
C THR A 98 4.72 8.01 3.64
N ALA A 99 4.97 8.56 4.84
CA ALA A 99 4.98 7.78 6.08
C ALA A 99 3.60 7.18 6.37
N LEU A 100 2.52 7.93 6.15
CA LEU A 100 1.15 7.46 6.35
C LEU A 100 0.82 6.27 5.46
N ASP A 101 1.15 6.32 4.16
CA ASP A 101 0.97 5.20 3.24
C ASP A 101 1.70 3.94 3.72
N LYS A 102 2.97 4.08 4.14
CA LYS A 102 3.75 2.95 4.67
C LYS A 102 3.14 2.37 5.93
N VAL A 103 2.68 3.23 6.86
CA VAL A 103 1.99 2.77 8.08
C VAL A 103 0.70 2.04 7.74
N GLN A 104 -0.11 2.55 6.83
CA GLN A 104 -1.35 1.88 6.42
C GLN A 104 -1.08 0.49 5.85
N LEU A 105 -0.09 0.36 4.97
CA LEU A 105 0.29 -0.91 4.36
C LEU A 105 0.88 -1.89 5.39
N LEU A 106 1.77 -1.41 6.26
CA LEU A 106 2.38 -2.22 7.32
C LEU A 106 1.35 -2.76 8.30
N VAL A 107 0.43 -1.90 8.77
CA VAL A 107 -0.63 -2.31 9.70
C VAL A 107 -1.62 -3.27 9.03
N LEU A 108 -1.93 -3.07 7.75
CA LEU A 108 -2.76 -3.98 6.98
C LEU A 108 -2.13 -5.37 6.90
N PHE A 109 -0.85 -5.47 6.54
CA PHE A 109 -0.17 -6.77 6.52
C PHE A 109 0.00 -7.37 7.90
N ALA A 110 0.27 -6.57 8.93
CA ALA A 110 0.31 -7.09 10.31
C ALA A 110 -1.04 -7.71 10.74
N ALA A 111 -2.16 -7.16 10.28
CA ALA A 111 -3.48 -7.74 10.51
C ALA A 111 -3.72 -9.02 9.70
N LEU A 112 -3.20 -9.13 8.47
CA LEU A 112 -3.45 -10.26 7.57
C LEU A 112 -2.53 -11.46 7.84
N ILE A 113 -1.24 -11.24 8.08
CA ILE A 113 -0.23 -12.30 8.19
C ILE A 113 0.49 -12.34 9.54
N GLY A 114 0.14 -11.45 10.47
CA GLY A 114 0.77 -11.32 11.78
C GLY A 114 1.86 -10.25 11.84
N VAL A 115 2.19 -9.82 13.06
CA VAL A 115 3.14 -8.73 13.32
C VAL A 115 4.55 -9.09 12.84
N GLU A 116 5.07 -10.24 13.22
CA GLU A 116 6.46 -10.63 12.92
C GLU A 116 6.73 -10.76 11.41
N PRO A 117 5.93 -11.52 10.63
CA PRO A 117 6.11 -11.58 9.17
C PRO A 117 5.98 -10.23 8.47
N ALA A 118 5.08 -9.35 8.96
CA ALA A 118 4.90 -8.02 8.39
C ALA A 118 6.11 -7.10 8.66
N VAL A 119 6.68 -7.17 9.87
CA VAL A 119 7.89 -6.41 10.23
C VAL A 119 9.09 -6.88 9.42
N GLU A 120 9.31 -8.19 9.29
CA GLU A 120 10.40 -8.74 8.48
C GLU A 120 10.25 -8.36 6.99
N ALA A 121 9.03 -8.39 6.45
CA ALA A 121 8.77 -7.91 5.09
C ALA A 121 9.12 -6.42 4.92
N ALA A 122 8.78 -5.60 5.92
CA ALA A 122 9.08 -4.17 5.90
C ALA A 122 10.59 -3.89 6.05
N ARG A 123 11.30 -4.67 6.86
CA ARG A 123 12.77 -4.62 6.95
C ARG A 123 13.42 -4.89 5.60
N GLU A 124 12.98 -5.94 4.92
CA GLU A 124 13.48 -6.31 3.60
C GLU A 124 13.19 -5.25 2.54
N ALA A 125 11.98 -4.67 2.57
CA ALA A 125 11.55 -3.73 1.54
C ALA A 125 12.03 -2.29 1.76
N TRP A 126 12.14 -1.84 3.02
CA TRP A 126 12.39 -0.44 3.39
C TRP A 126 13.65 -0.23 4.22
N GLY A 127 14.17 -1.25 4.87
CA GLY A 127 15.29 -1.19 5.81
C GLY A 127 14.89 -0.69 7.21
N ASP A 128 15.72 -0.99 8.19
CA ASP A 128 15.45 -0.74 9.62
C ASP A 128 15.30 0.74 9.94
N THR A 129 16.16 1.60 9.38
CA THR A 129 16.10 3.05 9.58
C THR A 129 14.77 3.66 9.15
N THR A 130 14.24 3.22 7.99
CA THR A 130 12.92 3.69 7.54
C THR A 130 11.82 3.18 8.45
N LEU A 131 11.89 1.90 8.82
CA LEU A 131 10.88 1.24 9.63
C LEU A 131 10.79 1.84 11.04
N THR A 132 11.92 2.06 11.72
CA THR A 132 11.96 2.69 13.05
C THR A 132 11.42 4.11 13.04
N ALA A 133 11.67 4.88 11.96
CA ALA A 133 11.11 6.21 11.80
C ALA A 133 9.58 6.23 11.66
N LEU A 134 8.93 5.09 11.33
CA LEU A 134 7.47 4.99 11.26
C LEU A 134 6.79 4.81 12.63
N ALA A 135 7.51 4.38 13.68
CA ALA A 135 6.93 4.07 14.97
C ALA A 135 6.00 5.16 15.56
N PRO A 136 6.33 6.47 15.48
CA PRO A 136 5.43 7.53 15.98
C PRO A 136 4.12 7.65 15.21
N PHE A 137 4.09 7.24 13.94
CA PHE A 137 2.92 7.31 13.06
C PHE A 137 1.98 6.10 13.19
N ILE A 138 2.40 5.03 13.87
CA ILE A 138 1.57 3.82 14.08
C ILE A 138 0.52 4.12 15.16
N GLN A 139 -0.56 4.77 14.75
CA GLN A 139 -1.66 5.19 15.60
C GLN A 139 -3.00 4.80 14.98
N LYS A 140 -4.02 4.61 15.81
CA LYS A 140 -5.37 4.22 15.35
C LYS A 140 -5.94 5.17 14.29
N VAL A 141 -5.65 6.47 14.40
CA VAL A 141 -6.13 7.49 13.46
C VAL A 141 -5.52 7.33 12.07
N ALA A 142 -4.31 6.76 11.96
CA ALA A 142 -3.64 6.49 10.68
C ALA A 142 -4.24 5.29 9.94
N VAL A 143 -4.98 4.41 10.64
CA VAL A 143 -5.48 3.14 10.08
C VAL A 143 -6.88 3.34 9.51
N PRO A 144 -7.09 3.06 8.20
CA PRO A 144 -8.41 3.17 7.56
C PRO A 144 -9.46 2.25 8.20
N SER A 145 -10.72 2.68 8.16
CA SER A 145 -11.84 1.91 8.73
C SER A 145 -11.97 0.50 8.15
N PRO A 146 -11.79 0.25 6.84
CA PRO A 146 -11.85 -1.12 6.29
C PRO A 146 -10.78 -2.05 6.88
N THR A 147 -9.56 -1.56 7.12
CA THR A 147 -8.52 -2.36 7.79
C THR A 147 -8.91 -2.68 9.24
N ARG A 148 -9.52 -1.73 9.94
CA ARG A 148 -10.02 -1.93 11.32
C ARG A 148 -11.25 -2.81 11.41
N ALA A 149 -11.92 -3.07 10.29
CA ALA A 149 -13.08 -3.95 10.19
C ALA A 149 -12.70 -5.40 9.85
N LEU A 150 -11.43 -5.70 9.60
CA LEU A 150 -10.97 -7.07 9.40
C LEU A 150 -11.24 -7.91 10.65
N GLU A 151 -11.64 -9.16 10.47
CA GLU A 151 -11.87 -10.11 11.56
C GLU A 151 -10.61 -10.34 12.40
N SER A 152 -9.45 -10.28 11.77
CA SER A 152 -8.12 -10.39 12.40
C SER A 152 -7.66 -9.11 13.12
N TRP A 153 -8.44 -8.03 13.07
CA TRP A 153 -8.07 -6.78 13.72
C TRP A 153 -8.18 -6.89 15.24
N ASP A 154 -7.08 -6.54 15.94
CA ASP A 154 -7.04 -6.38 17.40
C ASP A 154 -6.40 -5.02 17.77
N LYS A 155 -6.88 -4.42 18.84
CA LYS A 155 -6.32 -3.20 19.42
C LYS A 155 -4.87 -3.38 19.89
N GLN A 156 -4.49 -4.60 20.30
CA GLN A 156 -3.14 -4.94 20.71
C GLN A 156 -2.15 -5.00 19.54
N LEU A 157 -2.65 -5.16 18.32
CA LEU A 157 -1.83 -5.20 17.10
C LEU A 157 -0.91 -3.98 17.00
N LEU A 158 -1.45 -2.76 17.18
CA LEU A 158 -0.66 -1.52 17.08
C LEU A 158 0.40 -1.43 18.19
N LYS A 159 0.08 -1.91 19.39
CA LYS A 159 1.04 -1.95 20.50
C LYS A 159 2.16 -2.96 20.18
N GLY A 160 1.82 -4.17 19.77
CA GLY A 160 2.76 -5.20 19.38
C GLY A 160 3.69 -4.73 18.26
N LEU A 161 3.11 -4.12 17.23
CA LEU A 161 3.85 -3.59 16.08
C LEU A 161 4.85 -2.50 16.50
N ARG A 162 4.43 -1.52 17.31
CA ARG A 162 5.33 -0.48 17.84
C ARG A 162 6.44 -1.07 18.69
N SER A 163 6.11 -1.99 19.60
CA SER A 163 7.10 -2.63 20.47
C SER A 163 8.16 -3.37 19.66
N ARG A 164 7.74 -4.13 18.62
CA ARG A 164 8.67 -4.87 17.77
C ARG A 164 9.59 -3.93 16.96
N ILE A 165 9.02 -2.86 16.39
CA ILE A 165 9.79 -1.87 15.63
C ILE A 165 10.77 -1.11 16.53
N THR A 166 10.37 -0.75 17.75
CA THR A 166 11.26 -0.07 18.69
C THR A 166 12.43 -0.97 19.09
N ALA A 167 12.19 -2.27 19.28
CA ALA A 167 13.24 -3.23 19.58
C ALA A 167 14.31 -3.37 18.49
N LEU A 168 13.96 -3.09 17.22
CA LEU A 168 14.94 -3.07 16.11
C LEU A 168 15.97 -1.93 16.22
N ALA A 169 15.67 -0.88 16.99
CA ALA A 169 16.62 0.21 17.20
C ALA A 169 17.72 -0.15 18.19
N ASP A 170 17.53 -1.24 18.95
CA ASP A 170 18.46 -1.73 19.97
C ASP A 170 19.28 -2.95 19.49
N GLU A 171 18.97 -3.50 18.29
CA GLU A 171 19.69 -4.60 17.63
C GLU A 171 20.88 -4.07 16.81
#